data_6a86ed4ac7d03758fdaac639623578bb
#
_entry.id   6a86ed4ac7d03758fdaac639623578bb
#
_cell.length_a   1.000
_cell.length_b   1.000
_cell.length_c   1.000
_cell.angle_alpha   90.00
_cell.angle_beta   90.00
_cell.angle_gamma   90.00
#
_symmetry.space_group_name_H-M   'P 1'
#
loop_
_entity.id
_entity.type
_entity.pdbx_description
1 polymer ?
#
loop_
_entity_poly.entity_id
_entity_poly.type
_entity_poly.pdbx_seq_one_letter_code
_entity_poly.pdbx_strand_id
1 'polypeptide(L)'
;MLYSEKVMDHFRNPRNMGKMEDADAVGEVGNAKCGDIMRMYLKVKNGVIEYASFITFGCGSAIATSSMATEMIKGKPLSEALELSNKAVVEALDGLPAHKIHCSVLAEEAVKAAVKDYYDRQ
;
A
#
# COMPACT_ATOMS: atom_id res chain seq x y z
N MET A 1 -22.61 -3.48 6.37
CA MET A 1 -21.87 -2.33 6.86
C MET A 1 -21.36 -1.47 5.71
N LEU A 2 -21.53 -0.18 5.84
CA LEU A 2 -21.03 0.76 4.84
C LEU A 2 -19.57 1.09 5.11
N TYR A 3 -18.87 1.56 4.10
CA TYR A 3 -17.50 2.03 4.25
C TYR A 3 -17.48 3.38 4.98
N SER A 4 -16.41 3.64 5.73
CA SER A 4 -16.19 4.93 6.38
C SER A 4 -16.03 6.03 5.33
N GLU A 5 -16.19 7.27 5.76
CA GLU A 5 -15.95 8.42 4.88
C GLU A 5 -14.50 8.47 4.38
N LYS A 6 -13.56 8.07 5.23
CA LYS A 6 -12.14 8.03 4.85
C LYS A 6 -11.89 6.98 3.77
N VAL A 7 -12.51 5.81 3.88
CA VAL A 7 -12.40 4.79 2.83
C VAL A 7 -12.96 5.33 1.53
N MET A 8 -14.13 5.94 1.57
CA MET A 8 -14.76 6.49 0.36
C MET A 8 -13.94 7.62 -0.24
N ASP A 9 -13.33 8.47 0.59
CA ASP A 9 -12.45 9.54 0.11
C ASP A 9 -11.24 8.96 -0.62
N HIS A 10 -10.55 8.00 -0.02
CA HIS A 10 -9.39 7.38 -0.63
C HIS A 10 -9.75 6.58 -1.88
N PHE A 11 -10.96 6.05 -1.96
CA PHE A 11 -11.43 5.38 -3.14
C PHE A 11 -11.71 6.38 -4.29
N ARG A 12 -12.37 7.48 -3.98
CA ARG A 12 -12.72 8.50 -4.99
C ARG A 12 -11.52 9.33 -5.44
N ASN A 13 -10.61 9.59 -4.50
CA ASN A 13 -9.43 10.43 -4.72
C ASN A 13 -8.19 9.69 -4.22
N PRO A 14 -7.81 8.57 -4.86
CA PRO A 14 -6.67 7.80 -4.39
C PRO A 14 -5.38 8.62 -4.46
N ARG A 15 -4.63 8.57 -3.38
CA ARG A 15 -3.33 9.25 -3.28
C ARG A 15 -2.26 8.31 -3.82
N ASN A 16 -1.35 8.88 -4.61
CA ASN A 16 -0.18 8.16 -5.08
C ASN A 16 -0.51 6.94 -5.95
N MET A 17 -1.64 6.96 -6.66
CA MET A 17 -1.98 5.89 -7.57
C MET A 17 -1.29 6.11 -8.91
N GLY A 18 -0.60 5.10 -9.40
CA GLY A 18 0.07 5.16 -10.69
C GLY A 18 1.39 4.44 -10.70
N LYS A 19 1.89 4.18 -11.91
CA LYS A 19 3.18 3.55 -12.14
C LYS A 19 4.30 4.57 -11.95
N MET A 20 5.41 4.12 -11.37
CA MET A 20 6.60 4.95 -11.19
C MET A 20 7.71 4.34 -12.04
N GLU A 21 8.05 5.01 -13.15
CA GLU A 21 9.04 4.49 -14.12
C GLU A 21 10.45 4.41 -13.54
N ASP A 22 10.79 5.34 -12.65
CA ASP A 22 12.12 5.41 -12.05
C ASP A 22 12.17 4.86 -10.63
N ALA A 23 11.30 3.92 -10.31
CA ALA A 23 11.26 3.34 -8.97
C ALA A 23 12.58 2.66 -8.61
N ASP A 24 13.00 2.85 -7.36
CA ASP A 24 14.19 2.18 -6.83
C ASP A 24 13.85 0.77 -6.35
N ALA A 25 12.59 0.50 -6.10
CA ALA A 25 12.11 -0.81 -5.68
C ALA A 25 10.65 -1.01 -6.08
N VAL A 26 10.29 -2.25 -6.32
CA VAL A 26 8.92 -2.65 -6.67
C VAL A 26 8.57 -3.92 -5.91
N GLY A 27 7.44 -3.92 -5.25
CA GLY A 27 6.91 -5.12 -4.61
C GLY A 27 5.54 -5.44 -5.18
N GLU A 28 5.32 -6.69 -5.55
CA GLU A 28 4.04 -7.12 -6.06
C GLU A 28 3.55 -8.31 -5.26
N VAL A 29 2.31 -8.25 -4.83
CA VAL A 29 1.65 -9.33 -4.11
C VAL A 29 0.24 -9.48 -4.67
N GLY A 30 -0.35 -10.63 -4.44
CA GLY A 30 -1.72 -10.83 -4.81
C GLY A 30 -2.05 -12.29 -5.02
N ASN A 31 -3.33 -12.51 -5.28
CA ASN A 31 -3.86 -13.83 -5.54
C ASN A 31 -4.67 -13.77 -6.83
N ALA A 32 -4.13 -14.34 -7.89
CA ALA A 32 -4.77 -14.34 -9.20
C ALA A 32 -6.16 -15.00 -9.15
N LYS A 33 -6.38 -15.94 -8.25
CA LYS A 33 -7.68 -16.60 -8.09
C LYS A 33 -8.75 -15.64 -7.60
N CYS A 34 -8.37 -14.69 -6.75
CA CYS A 34 -9.28 -13.68 -6.23
C CYS A 34 -9.29 -12.41 -7.07
N GLY A 35 -8.38 -12.29 -8.03
CA GLY A 35 -8.26 -11.12 -8.87
C GLY A 35 -7.64 -9.91 -8.20
N ASP A 36 -7.19 -10.06 -6.96
CA ASP A 36 -6.58 -8.95 -6.22
C ASP A 36 -5.07 -8.99 -6.40
N ILE A 37 -4.55 -8.02 -7.14
CA ILE A 37 -3.11 -7.86 -7.33
C ILE A 37 -2.77 -6.44 -6.91
N MET A 38 -1.68 -6.29 -6.18
CA MET A 38 -1.23 -4.99 -5.71
C MET A 38 0.27 -4.85 -5.94
N ARG A 39 0.64 -3.76 -6.62
CA ARG A 39 2.04 -3.45 -6.90
C ARG A 39 2.39 -2.13 -6.24
N MET A 40 3.45 -2.13 -5.45
CA MET A 40 3.92 -0.96 -4.72
C MET A 40 5.28 -0.54 -5.29
N TYR A 41 5.41 0.75 -5.60
CA TYR A 41 6.65 1.34 -6.10
C TYR A 41 7.23 2.26 -5.04
N LEU A 42 8.55 2.21 -4.85
CA LEU A 42 9.23 3.07 -3.89
C LEU A 42 10.35 3.84 -4.56
N LYS A 43 10.46 5.10 -4.20
CA LYS A 43 11.62 5.94 -4.50
C LYS A 43 12.32 6.20 -3.17
N VAL A 44 13.59 5.79 -3.07
CA VAL A 44 14.33 5.82 -1.80
C VAL A 44 15.53 6.73 -1.91
N LYS A 45 15.75 7.53 -0.87
CA LYS A 45 16.91 8.41 -0.79
C LYS A 45 17.43 8.40 0.65
N ASN A 46 18.71 8.03 0.81
CA ASN A 46 19.36 7.99 2.13
C ASN A 46 18.58 7.11 3.13
N GLY A 47 18.04 5.98 2.66
CA GLY A 47 17.32 5.05 3.53
C GLY A 47 15.91 5.48 3.89
N VAL A 48 15.44 6.58 3.32
CA VAL A 48 14.10 7.13 3.57
C VAL A 48 13.27 7.01 2.29
N ILE A 49 12.00 6.64 2.43
CA ILE A 49 11.08 6.55 1.31
C ILE A 49 10.66 7.97 0.92
N GLU A 50 11.21 8.47 -0.18
CA GLU A 50 10.91 9.80 -0.68
C GLU A 50 9.52 9.86 -1.31
N TYR A 51 9.20 8.85 -2.13
CA TYR A 51 7.89 8.70 -2.74
C TYR A 51 7.48 7.25 -2.76
N ALA A 52 6.18 7.03 -2.69
CA ALA A 52 5.59 5.71 -2.87
C ALA A 52 4.38 5.87 -3.77
N SER A 53 4.16 4.92 -4.67
CA SER A 53 2.97 4.88 -5.49
C SER A 53 2.52 3.43 -5.64
N PHE A 54 1.33 3.23 -6.17
CA PHE A 54 0.81 1.88 -6.32
C PHE A 54 -0.08 1.77 -7.54
N ILE A 55 -0.20 0.55 -8.05
CA ILE A 55 -1.30 0.15 -8.91
C ILE A 55 -1.89 -1.13 -8.34
N THR A 56 -3.20 -1.27 -8.50
CA THR A 56 -3.88 -2.46 -8.03
C THR A 56 -4.99 -2.84 -9.00
N PHE A 57 -5.22 -4.15 -9.11
CA PHE A 57 -6.38 -4.70 -9.78
C PHE A 57 -7.18 -5.38 -8.68
N GLY A 58 -8.30 -4.79 -8.31
CA GLY A 58 -9.10 -5.29 -7.20
C GLY A 58 -10.26 -4.36 -6.92
N CYS A 59 -10.85 -4.52 -5.75
CA CYS A 59 -12.01 -3.75 -5.35
C CYS A 59 -11.62 -2.37 -4.82
N GLY A 60 -12.63 -1.53 -4.54
CA GLY A 60 -12.41 -0.21 -3.97
C GLY A 60 -11.65 -0.24 -2.65
N SER A 61 -11.82 -1.31 -1.85
CA SER A 61 -11.06 -1.47 -0.60
C SER A 61 -9.57 -1.66 -0.86
N ALA A 62 -9.20 -2.34 -1.96
CA ALA A 62 -7.79 -2.49 -2.33
C ALA A 62 -7.19 -1.14 -2.69
N ILE A 63 -7.93 -0.30 -3.42
CA ILE A 63 -7.50 1.05 -3.76
C ILE A 63 -7.34 1.89 -2.49
N ALA A 64 -8.34 1.88 -1.61
CA ALA A 64 -8.32 2.70 -0.41
C ALA A 64 -7.21 2.30 0.56
N THR A 65 -7.00 0.99 0.76
CA THR A 65 -5.94 0.52 1.65
C THR A 65 -4.56 0.82 1.11
N SER A 66 -4.35 0.67 -0.20
CA SER A 66 -3.08 1.01 -0.84
C SER A 66 -2.82 2.51 -0.77
N SER A 67 -3.83 3.32 -1.05
CA SER A 67 -3.74 4.78 -0.96
C SER A 67 -3.30 5.22 0.45
N MET A 68 -3.98 4.70 1.47
CA MET A 68 -3.62 5.02 2.85
C MET A 68 -2.23 4.52 3.21
N ALA A 69 -1.87 3.29 2.80
CA ALA A 69 -0.55 2.74 3.09
C ALA A 69 0.57 3.62 2.50
N THR A 70 0.42 4.07 1.24
CA THR A 70 1.42 4.95 0.63
C THR A 70 1.58 6.26 1.39
N GLU A 71 0.47 6.84 1.87
CA GLU A 71 0.54 8.07 2.66
C GLU A 71 1.24 7.84 4.00
N MET A 72 1.07 6.66 4.58
CA MET A 72 1.68 6.34 5.87
C MET A 72 3.18 6.09 5.79
N ILE A 73 3.68 5.59 4.66
CA ILE A 73 5.11 5.27 4.53
C ILE A 73 5.94 6.37 3.87
N LYS A 74 5.32 7.32 3.19
CA LYS A 74 6.05 8.44 2.57
C LYS A 74 6.76 9.25 3.64
N GLY A 75 8.04 9.51 3.42
CA GLY A 75 8.86 10.27 4.36
C GLY A 75 9.37 9.45 5.53
N LYS A 76 9.12 8.14 5.55
CA LYS A 76 9.55 7.26 6.63
C LYS A 76 10.80 6.47 6.24
N PRO A 77 11.67 6.16 7.22
CA PRO A 77 12.77 5.24 6.95
C PRO A 77 12.25 3.86 6.55
N LEU A 78 13.03 3.14 5.76
CA LEU A 78 12.68 1.78 5.34
C LEU A 78 12.37 0.87 6.53
N SER A 79 13.11 1.02 7.62
CA SER A 79 12.88 0.21 8.82
C SER A 79 11.50 0.44 9.43
N GLU A 80 11.02 1.68 9.41
CA GLU A 80 9.67 1.98 9.90
C GLU A 80 8.59 1.46 8.97
N ALA A 81 8.84 1.52 7.65
CA ALA A 81 7.90 0.98 6.68
C ALA A 81 7.71 -0.53 6.87
N LEU A 82 8.75 -1.25 7.26
CA LEU A 82 8.65 -2.69 7.55
C LEU A 82 7.76 -2.99 8.75
N GLU A 83 7.57 -2.01 9.63
CA GLU A 83 6.74 -2.18 10.82
C GLU A 83 5.27 -1.83 10.57
N LEU A 84 4.95 -1.35 9.36
CA LEU A 84 3.56 -1.05 9.02
C LEU A 84 2.71 -2.31 9.16
N SER A 85 1.64 -2.21 9.94
CA SER A 85 0.71 -3.32 10.12
C SER A 85 -0.60 -3.04 9.38
N ASN A 86 -1.26 -4.10 8.95
CA ASN A 86 -2.57 -3.95 8.33
C ASN A 86 -3.57 -3.32 9.30
N LYS A 87 -3.42 -3.60 10.59
CA LYS A 87 -4.27 -3.01 11.63
C LYS A 87 -4.14 -1.48 11.64
N ALA A 88 -2.92 -0.96 11.52
CA ALA A 88 -2.70 0.48 11.48
C ALA A 88 -3.38 1.13 10.27
N VAL A 89 -3.34 0.45 9.11
CA VAL A 89 -4.02 0.94 7.90
C VAL A 89 -5.53 0.98 8.11
N VAL A 90 -6.09 -0.08 8.70
CA VAL A 90 -7.52 -0.16 8.98
C VAL A 90 -7.95 0.95 9.95
N GLU A 91 -7.16 1.17 11.01
CA GLU A 91 -7.45 2.22 11.98
C GLU A 91 -7.38 3.62 11.34
N ALA A 92 -6.39 3.84 10.48
CA ALA A 92 -6.25 5.12 9.78
C ALA A 92 -7.43 5.40 8.85
N LEU A 93 -8.08 4.35 8.35
CA LEU A 93 -9.28 4.47 7.51
C LEU A 93 -10.58 4.49 8.32
N ASP A 94 -10.50 4.51 9.64
CA ASP A 94 -11.66 4.41 10.55
C ASP A 94 -12.43 3.10 10.38
N GLY A 95 -11.70 2.04 10.07
CA GLY A 95 -12.26 0.70 9.96
C GLY A 95 -12.56 0.25 8.54
N LEU A 96 -12.70 -1.05 8.39
CA LEU A 96 -13.12 -1.70 7.14
C LEU A 96 -14.15 -2.77 7.48
N PRO A 97 -15.08 -3.07 6.55
CA PRO A 97 -15.94 -4.25 6.73
C PRO A 97 -15.08 -5.51 6.91
N ALA A 98 -15.53 -6.41 7.79
CA ALA A 98 -14.76 -7.61 8.12
C ALA A 98 -14.33 -8.42 6.90
N HIS A 99 -15.18 -8.53 5.89
CA HIS A 99 -14.89 -9.30 4.68
C HIS A 99 -13.90 -8.59 3.74
N LYS A 100 -13.47 -7.38 4.07
CA LYS A 100 -12.50 -6.60 3.29
C LYS A 100 -11.17 -6.38 4.02
N ILE A 101 -11.01 -6.93 5.20
CA ILE A 101 -9.76 -6.79 5.96
C ILE A 101 -8.57 -7.37 5.17
N HIS A 102 -8.78 -8.41 4.36
CA HIS A 102 -7.70 -9.00 3.56
C HIS A 102 -7.03 -7.98 2.62
N CYS A 103 -7.75 -6.94 2.20
CA CYS A 103 -7.15 -5.90 1.34
C CYS A 103 -6.07 -5.12 2.09
N SER A 104 -6.27 -4.89 3.40
CA SER A 104 -5.25 -4.22 4.23
C SER A 104 -4.03 -5.11 4.43
N VAL A 105 -4.22 -6.43 4.50
CA VAL A 105 -3.12 -7.39 4.59
C VAL A 105 -2.29 -7.35 3.30
N LEU A 106 -2.94 -7.30 2.14
CA LEU A 106 -2.23 -7.16 0.87
C LEU A 106 -1.39 -5.88 0.81
N ALA A 107 -1.94 -4.76 1.29
CA ALA A 107 -1.22 -3.50 1.32
C ALA A 107 0.04 -3.60 2.19
N GLU A 108 -0.09 -4.20 3.37
CA GLU A 108 1.05 -4.44 4.25
C GLU A 108 2.10 -5.32 3.57
N GLU A 109 1.68 -6.41 2.95
CA GLU A 109 2.59 -7.34 2.26
C GLU A 109 3.28 -6.68 1.08
N ALA A 110 2.56 -5.83 0.33
CA ALA A 110 3.13 -5.12 -0.81
C ALA A 110 4.23 -4.16 -0.38
N VAL A 111 4.02 -3.43 0.72
CA VAL A 111 5.03 -2.54 1.28
C VAL A 111 6.27 -3.35 1.68
N LYS A 112 6.08 -4.45 2.40
CA LYS A 112 7.20 -5.30 2.83
C LYS A 112 7.95 -5.89 1.65
N ALA A 113 7.23 -6.33 0.62
CA ALA A 113 7.84 -6.87 -0.59
C ALA A 113 8.68 -5.82 -1.31
N ALA A 114 8.20 -4.57 -1.37
CA ALA A 114 8.93 -3.48 -2.01
C ALA A 114 10.21 -3.14 -1.23
N VAL A 115 10.13 -3.08 0.09
CA VAL A 115 11.31 -2.81 0.93
C VAL A 115 12.33 -3.94 0.77
N LYS A 116 11.87 -5.19 0.74
CA LYS A 116 12.76 -6.34 0.52
C LYS A 116 13.44 -6.25 -0.85
N ASP A 117 12.68 -5.88 -1.88
CA ASP A 117 13.22 -5.70 -3.22
C ASP A 117 14.33 -4.64 -3.24
N TYR A 118 14.15 -3.56 -2.50
CA TYR A 118 15.17 -2.52 -2.38
C TYR A 118 16.47 -3.08 -1.79
N TYR A 119 16.37 -3.83 -0.70
CA TYR A 119 17.55 -4.42 -0.08
C TYR A 119 18.21 -5.46 -1.00
N ASP A 120 17.42 -6.23 -1.73
CA ASP A 120 17.95 -7.24 -2.65
C ASP A 120 18.69 -6.62 -3.83
N ARG A 121 18.39 -5.38 -4.19
CA ARG A 121 19.06 -4.66 -5.27
C ARG A 121 20.37 -3.98 -4.86
N GLN A 122 20.65 -3.92 -3.56
CA GLN A 122 21.88 -3.28 -3.04
C GLN A 122 23.11 -4.16 -3.16
#